data_07c22d07500610046fe3c37d72e8890e
#
_entry.id   07c22d07500610046fe3c37d72e8890e
#
_cell.length_a   1.000
_cell.length_b   1.000
_cell.length_c   1.000
_cell.angle_alpha   90.00
_cell.angle_beta   90.00
_cell.angle_gamma   90.00
#
_symmetry.space_group_name_H-M   'P 1'
#
loop_
_entity.id
_entity.type
_entity.pdbx_description
1 polymer ?
#
loop_
_entity_poly.entity_id
_entity_poly.type
_entity_poly.pdbx_seq_one_letter_code
_entity_poly.pdbx_strand_id
1 'polypeptide(L)'
;MGAVANREEVLGEDGAVTERFEPVLTSDGAKKAESFIRFCDAFSIPVLTLVNVGGFKASVAEEEVMAPLAAKLTYAYASATVPKVTVVIGKAFGSAYLCMGSRHIGADLMYAWTDAKIGMMAAEPAVKIIYSEELEKTENAKDFIRERAEAYDALQNSPESAATRGYVDGIILPAATRKRVIAAFDMLATKRETGIDKKHGTL
;
A
#
# COMPACT_ATOMS: atom_id res chain seq x y z
N MET A 1 1.11 13.00 -14.97
CA MET A 1 0.69 11.85 -14.17
C MET A 1 -0.11 12.29 -12.96
N GLY A 2 -1.08 11.51 -12.52
CA GLY A 2 -1.76 11.64 -11.25
C GLY A 2 -0.98 10.93 -10.14
N ALA A 3 -1.05 11.42 -8.90
CA ALA A 3 -0.40 10.79 -7.76
C ALA A 3 -1.40 10.56 -6.63
N VAL A 4 -1.39 9.34 -6.08
CA VAL A 4 -2.12 8.93 -4.88
C VAL A 4 -1.10 8.56 -3.82
N ALA A 5 -1.22 9.09 -2.62
CA ALA A 5 -0.29 8.81 -1.53
C ALA A 5 -0.98 8.85 -0.17
N ASN A 6 -0.50 8.02 0.76
CA ASN A 6 -0.79 8.18 2.17
C ASN A 6 0.04 9.34 2.72
N ARG A 7 -0.58 10.19 3.52
CA ARG A 7 0.08 11.32 4.16
C ARG A 7 0.16 11.08 5.67
N GLU A 8 1.38 11.14 6.20
CA GLU A 8 1.62 11.04 7.65
C GLU A 8 1.78 12.39 8.32
N GLU A 9 2.27 13.40 7.60
CA GLU A 9 2.58 14.70 8.15
C GLU A 9 2.11 15.84 7.23
N VAL A 10 1.72 16.94 7.84
CA VAL A 10 1.56 18.24 7.17
C VAL A 10 2.71 19.13 7.64
N LEU A 11 3.41 19.71 6.67
CA LEU A 11 4.45 20.69 6.96
C LEU A 11 3.88 22.09 6.81
N GLY A 12 4.20 22.96 7.77
CA GLY A 12 3.95 24.40 7.65
C GLY A 12 4.89 25.08 6.64
N GLU A 13 4.69 26.36 6.43
CA GLU A 13 5.54 27.17 5.52
C GLU A 13 7.02 27.21 5.97
N ASP A 14 7.25 27.06 7.26
CA ASP A 14 8.57 26.99 7.89
C ASP A 14 9.22 25.60 7.84
N GLY A 15 8.53 24.60 7.26
CA GLY A 15 8.97 23.20 7.21
C GLY A 15 8.78 22.43 8.52
N ALA A 16 8.19 23.04 9.54
CA ALA A 16 7.85 22.34 10.79
C ALA A 16 6.60 21.47 10.59
N VAL A 17 6.57 20.32 11.29
CA VAL A 17 5.37 19.46 11.28
C VAL A 17 4.26 20.12 12.07
N THR A 18 3.16 20.46 11.39
CA THR A 18 1.97 21.09 11.98
C THR A 18 0.92 20.07 12.41
N GLU A 19 0.85 18.94 11.72
CA GLU A 19 -0.12 17.88 11.98
C GLU A 19 0.46 16.51 11.63
N ARG A 20 0.15 15.49 12.43
CA ARG A 20 0.52 14.10 12.18
C ARG A 20 -0.69 13.20 12.07
N PHE A 21 -0.64 12.26 11.14
CA PHE A 21 -1.66 11.26 10.92
C PHE A 21 -1.09 9.85 11.09
N GLU A 22 -1.93 8.93 11.50
CA GLU A 22 -1.57 7.51 11.46
C GLU A 22 -1.47 7.03 9.99
N PRO A 23 -0.52 6.15 9.67
CA PRO A 23 -0.39 5.56 8.34
C PRO A 23 -1.45 4.48 8.12
N VAL A 24 -2.71 4.89 8.04
CA VAL A 24 -3.89 4.02 7.85
C VAL A 24 -4.75 4.51 6.69
N LEU A 25 -5.49 3.61 6.08
CA LEU A 25 -6.47 3.96 5.05
C LEU A 25 -7.82 4.27 5.73
N THR A 26 -8.29 5.50 5.55
CA THR A 26 -9.59 5.95 6.03
C THR A 26 -10.65 5.81 4.93
N SER A 27 -11.93 5.80 5.31
CA SER A 27 -13.07 5.78 4.39
C SER A 27 -13.05 6.97 3.43
N ASP A 28 -12.80 8.17 3.94
CA ASP A 28 -12.67 9.37 3.10
C ASP A 28 -11.47 9.31 2.17
N GLY A 29 -10.34 8.78 2.65
CA GLY A 29 -9.16 8.54 1.83
C GLY A 29 -9.42 7.55 0.69
N ALA A 30 -10.11 6.45 0.98
CA ALA A 30 -10.49 5.45 -0.02
C ALA A 30 -11.44 6.03 -1.07
N LYS A 31 -12.46 6.79 -0.66
CA LYS A 31 -13.41 7.46 -1.54
C LYS A 31 -12.74 8.50 -2.44
N LYS A 32 -11.85 9.33 -1.85
CA LYS A 32 -11.09 10.34 -2.61
C LYS A 32 -10.16 9.69 -3.64
N ALA A 33 -9.44 8.64 -3.26
CA ALA A 33 -8.54 7.92 -4.15
C ALA A 33 -9.31 7.24 -5.30
N GLU A 34 -10.42 6.57 -5.00
CA GLU A 34 -11.29 5.94 -6.00
C GLU A 34 -11.74 6.93 -7.06
N SER A 35 -12.32 8.06 -6.65
CA SER A 35 -12.80 9.10 -7.57
C SER A 35 -11.66 9.68 -8.41
N PHE A 36 -10.49 9.89 -7.80
CA PHE A 36 -9.32 10.42 -8.51
C PHE A 36 -8.75 9.43 -9.53
N ILE A 37 -8.70 8.13 -9.21
CA ILE A 37 -8.23 7.09 -10.14
C ILE A 37 -9.16 6.99 -11.34
N ARG A 38 -10.48 7.01 -11.13
CA ARG A 38 -11.46 7.03 -12.23
C ARG A 38 -11.30 8.26 -13.12
N PHE A 39 -11.06 9.43 -12.52
CA PHE A 39 -10.75 10.63 -13.28
C PHE A 39 -9.48 10.45 -14.13
N CYS A 40 -8.40 9.95 -13.53
CA CYS A 40 -7.15 9.71 -14.26
C CYS A 40 -7.35 8.73 -15.43
N ASP A 41 -8.09 7.64 -15.21
CA ASP A 41 -8.37 6.66 -16.26
C ASP A 41 -9.21 7.25 -17.41
N ALA A 42 -10.26 8.02 -17.06
CA ALA A 42 -11.12 8.69 -18.05
C ALA A 42 -10.37 9.69 -18.96
N PHE A 43 -9.32 10.33 -18.42
CA PHE A 43 -8.50 11.30 -19.16
C PHE A 43 -7.14 10.75 -19.61
N SER A 44 -6.94 9.44 -19.58
CA SER A 44 -5.69 8.78 -19.97
C SER A 44 -4.45 9.31 -19.24
N ILE A 45 -4.61 9.66 -17.95
CA ILE A 45 -3.55 10.16 -17.08
C ILE A 45 -2.91 8.98 -16.33
N PRO A 46 -1.62 8.68 -16.52
CA PRO A 46 -0.92 7.63 -15.77
C PRO A 46 -0.96 7.89 -14.25
N VAL A 47 -1.07 6.81 -13.46
CA VAL A 47 -1.21 6.88 -12.00
C VAL A 47 0.05 6.37 -11.30
N LEU A 48 0.61 7.22 -10.43
CA LEU A 48 1.62 6.86 -9.45
C LEU A 48 0.95 6.68 -8.08
N THR A 49 1.21 5.54 -7.43
CA THR A 49 0.76 5.30 -6.06
C THR A 49 1.96 5.19 -5.12
N LEU A 50 1.99 6.00 -4.07
CA LEU A 50 2.99 5.91 -3.00
C LEU A 50 2.32 5.32 -1.77
N VAL A 51 2.76 4.13 -1.37
CA VAL A 51 2.10 3.35 -0.30
C VAL A 51 2.88 3.44 1.00
N ASN A 52 2.21 3.91 2.04
CA ASN A 52 2.62 3.76 3.43
C ASN A 52 1.37 3.53 4.28
N VAL A 53 0.95 2.27 4.39
CA VAL A 53 -0.31 1.91 5.06
C VAL A 53 -0.14 0.70 5.96
N GLY A 54 -0.44 0.89 7.25
CA GLY A 54 -0.39 -0.15 8.27
C GLY A 54 -1.67 -0.97 8.39
N GLY A 55 -2.77 -0.51 7.80
CA GLY A 55 -4.09 -1.13 7.88
C GLY A 55 -5.21 -0.14 7.58
N PHE A 56 -6.44 -0.55 7.83
CA PHE A 56 -7.60 0.36 7.84
C PHE A 56 -7.69 1.09 9.17
N LYS A 57 -8.27 2.29 9.18
CA LYS A 57 -8.54 3.00 10.42
C LYS A 57 -9.57 2.23 11.25
N ALA A 58 -9.21 1.92 12.49
CA ALA A 58 -10.05 1.17 13.41
C ALA A 58 -10.95 2.12 14.22
N SER A 59 -12.21 2.22 13.83
CA SER A 59 -13.27 2.87 14.62
C SER A 59 -14.64 2.33 14.17
N VAL A 60 -15.64 2.41 15.03
CA VAL A 60 -17.01 1.93 14.71
C VAL A 60 -17.54 2.61 13.44
N ALA A 61 -17.40 3.93 13.32
CA ALA A 61 -17.85 4.68 12.14
C ALA A 61 -17.15 4.27 10.85
N GLU A 62 -15.85 3.91 10.91
CA GLU A 62 -15.10 3.44 9.74
C GLU A 62 -15.50 2.00 9.38
N GLU A 63 -15.70 1.13 10.36
CA GLU A 63 -16.09 -0.27 10.12
C GLU A 63 -17.42 -0.39 9.39
N GLU A 64 -18.39 0.48 9.67
CA GLU A 64 -19.70 0.50 9.01
C GLU A 64 -19.63 0.77 7.50
N VAL A 65 -18.64 1.54 7.05
CA VAL A 65 -18.57 2.04 5.66
C VAL A 65 -17.34 1.57 4.88
N MET A 66 -16.32 1.03 5.54
CA MET A 66 -15.03 0.73 4.91
C MET A 66 -15.13 -0.38 3.85
N ALA A 67 -15.88 -1.44 4.10
CA ALA A 67 -15.91 -2.59 3.20
C ALA A 67 -16.37 -2.23 1.77
N PRO A 68 -17.49 -1.53 1.55
CA PRO A 68 -17.91 -1.11 0.21
C PRO A 68 -16.95 -0.08 -0.40
N LEU A 69 -16.32 0.80 0.39
CA LEU A 69 -15.37 1.78 -0.13
C LEU A 69 -14.04 1.15 -0.55
N ALA A 70 -13.55 0.18 0.23
CA ALA A 70 -12.38 -0.62 -0.15
C ALA A 70 -12.64 -1.42 -1.44
N ALA A 71 -13.84 -1.99 -1.59
CA ALA A 71 -14.25 -2.67 -2.82
C ALA A 71 -14.28 -1.72 -4.03
N LYS A 72 -14.82 -0.50 -3.87
CA LYS A 72 -14.83 0.53 -4.92
C LYS A 72 -13.43 0.96 -5.32
N LEU A 73 -12.56 1.19 -4.37
CA LEU A 73 -11.15 1.53 -4.62
C LEU A 73 -10.41 0.41 -5.35
N THR A 74 -10.57 -0.83 -4.88
CA THR A 74 -10.01 -2.02 -5.53
C THR A 74 -10.50 -2.14 -6.98
N TYR A 75 -11.79 -1.97 -7.19
CA TYR A 75 -12.38 -1.99 -8.52
C TYR A 75 -11.84 -0.88 -9.43
N ALA A 76 -11.68 0.34 -8.91
CA ALA A 76 -11.12 1.45 -9.67
C ALA A 76 -9.70 1.14 -10.18
N TYR A 77 -8.82 0.63 -9.30
CA TYR A 77 -7.48 0.21 -9.72
C TYR A 77 -7.48 -0.97 -10.68
N ALA A 78 -8.27 -2.00 -10.41
CA ALA A 78 -8.32 -3.20 -11.25
C ALA A 78 -8.89 -2.92 -12.64
N SER A 79 -9.80 -1.95 -12.76
CA SER A 79 -10.46 -1.61 -14.03
C SER A 79 -9.73 -0.53 -14.82
N ALA A 80 -8.84 0.25 -14.19
CA ALA A 80 -8.11 1.30 -14.87
C ALA A 80 -7.13 0.74 -15.89
N THR A 81 -7.17 1.29 -17.10
CA THR A 81 -6.38 0.87 -18.27
C THR A 81 -5.10 1.70 -18.46
N VAL A 82 -4.99 2.83 -17.77
CA VAL A 82 -3.80 3.69 -17.79
C VAL A 82 -2.58 3.01 -17.15
N PRO A 83 -1.35 3.45 -17.48
CA PRO A 83 -0.15 3.03 -16.77
C PRO A 83 -0.25 3.25 -15.26
N LYS A 84 0.03 2.20 -14.49
CA LYS A 84 -0.04 2.19 -13.01
C LYS A 84 1.30 1.78 -12.43
N VAL A 85 1.97 2.70 -11.75
CA VAL A 85 3.23 2.44 -11.06
C VAL A 85 3.02 2.62 -9.56
N THR A 86 3.42 1.63 -8.78
CA THR A 86 3.29 1.69 -7.31
C THR A 86 4.67 1.61 -6.66
N VAL A 87 4.89 2.44 -5.64
CA VAL A 87 6.10 2.45 -4.82
C VAL A 87 5.70 2.31 -3.36
N VAL A 88 6.16 1.26 -2.72
CA VAL A 88 6.04 1.11 -1.26
C VAL A 88 7.16 1.91 -0.60
N ILE A 89 6.79 2.97 0.12
CA ILE A 89 7.71 3.90 0.76
C ILE A 89 7.87 3.68 2.26
N GLY A 90 7.12 2.75 2.82
CA GLY A 90 7.14 2.41 4.24
C GLY A 90 6.38 1.12 4.50
N LYS A 91 5.26 1.19 5.20
CA LYS A 91 4.43 0.02 5.53
C LYS A 91 3.47 -0.31 4.39
N ALA A 92 3.22 -1.59 4.17
CA ALA A 92 2.23 -2.10 3.22
C ALA A 92 1.63 -3.40 3.77
N PHE A 93 0.61 -3.28 4.63
CA PHE A 93 0.04 -4.42 5.33
C PHE A 93 -1.41 -4.70 4.97
N GLY A 94 -1.70 -5.99 4.81
CA GLY A 94 -3.04 -6.55 4.71
C GLY A 94 -3.88 -6.01 3.55
N SER A 95 -5.19 -6.04 3.71
CA SER A 95 -6.15 -5.65 2.67
C SER A 95 -6.09 -4.15 2.34
N ALA A 96 -5.70 -3.29 3.27
CA ALA A 96 -5.54 -1.86 3.00
C ALA A 96 -4.44 -1.60 1.96
N TYR A 97 -3.32 -2.32 2.05
CA TYR A 97 -2.29 -2.30 1.02
C TYR A 97 -2.81 -2.86 -0.32
N LEU A 98 -3.53 -3.99 -0.30
CA LEU A 98 -4.07 -4.57 -1.52
C LEU A 98 -4.93 -3.58 -2.30
N CYS A 99 -5.78 -2.80 -1.62
CA CYS A 99 -6.65 -1.81 -2.24
C CYS A 99 -5.91 -0.62 -2.86
N MET A 100 -4.64 -0.39 -2.49
CA MET A 100 -3.84 0.76 -2.93
C MET A 100 -2.95 0.45 -4.13
N GLY A 101 -3.51 -0.10 -5.20
CA GLY A 101 -2.79 -0.33 -6.46
C GLY A 101 -1.64 -1.33 -6.31
N SER A 102 -1.86 -2.43 -5.60
CA SER A 102 -0.88 -3.49 -5.44
C SER A 102 -0.69 -4.30 -6.74
N ARG A 103 0.37 -5.12 -6.78
CA ARG A 103 0.60 -6.06 -7.88
C ARG A 103 -0.59 -6.99 -8.10
N HIS A 104 -1.27 -7.38 -7.03
CA HIS A 104 -2.40 -8.30 -7.05
C HIS A 104 -3.63 -7.76 -7.79
N ILE A 105 -3.77 -6.45 -7.91
CA ILE A 105 -4.88 -5.79 -8.61
C ILE A 105 -4.44 -5.06 -9.86
N GLY A 106 -3.29 -5.43 -10.44
CA GLY A 106 -2.88 -5.01 -11.77
C GLY A 106 -1.99 -3.76 -11.82
N ALA A 107 -1.15 -3.50 -10.81
CA ALA A 107 -0.04 -2.57 -11.00
C ALA A 107 0.90 -3.07 -12.10
N ASP A 108 1.28 -2.22 -13.03
CA ASP A 108 2.17 -2.58 -14.14
C ASP A 108 3.61 -2.76 -13.65
N LEU A 109 4.07 -1.84 -12.80
CA LEU A 109 5.38 -1.93 -12.14
C LEU A 109 5.24 -1.58 -10.66
N MET A 110 5.95 -2.34 -9.84
CA MET A 110 5.95 -2.16 -8.40
C MET A 110 7.36 -2.12 -7.84
N TYR A 111 7.67 -1.04 -7.14
CA TYR A 111 8.92 -0.84 -6.43
C TYR A 111 8.70 -0.81 -4.92
N ALA A 112 9.74 -1.13 -4.17
CA ALA A 112 9.78 -0.94 -2.72
C ALA A 112 11.08 -0.26 -2.32
N TRP A 113 11.04 0.61 -1.29
CA TRP A 113 12.25 1.09 -0.65
C TRP A 113 12.92 -0.01 0.14
N THR A 114 14.21 0.14 0.39
CA THR A 114 15.05 -0.85 1.09
C THR A 114 14.61 -1.13 2.53
N ASP A 115 13.94 -0.18 3.16
CA ASP A 115 13.42 -0.24 4.52
C ASP A 115 11.90 -0.46 4.60
N ALA A 116 11.27 -0.69 3.46
CA ALA A 116 9.83 -0.98 3.39
C ALA A 116 9.48 -2.31 4.09
N LYS A 117 8.28 -2.39 4.63
CA LYS A 117 7.73 -3.61 5.24
C LYS A 117 6.44 -4.00 4.54
N ILE A 118 6.43 -5.17 3.92
CA ILE A 118 5.33 -5.64 3.07
C ILE A 118 4.87 -7.02 3.55
N GLY A 119 3.63 -7.15 4.00
CA GLY A 119 3.14 -8.41 4.51
C GLY A 119 1.65 -8.42 4.86
N MET A 120 1.23 -9.50 5.52
CA MET A 120 -0.15 -9.66 5.97
C MET A 120 -0.49 -8.71 7.13
N MET A 121 0.45 -8.55 8.06
CA MET A 121 0.31 -7.71 9.25
C MET A 121 1.67 -7.35 9.83
N ALA A 122 1.70 -6.38 10.74
CA ALA A 122 2.90 -6.03 11.49
C ALA A 122 3.41 -7.23 12.33
N ALA A 123 4.71 -7.25 12.61
CA ALA A 123 5.35 -8.42 13.24
C ALA A 123 4.87 -8.69 14.67
N GLU A 124 4.68 -7.65 15.49
CA GLU A 124 4.25 -7.86 16.88
C GLU A 124 2.86 -8.52 17.00
N PRO A 125 1.79 -8.09 16.28
CA PRO A 125 0.53 -8.82 16.26
C PRO A 125 0.68 -10.24 15.72
N ALA A 126 1.48 -10.44 14.67
CA ALA A 126 1.71 -11.77 14.10
C ALA A 126 2.32 -12.72 15.12
N VAL A 127 3.36 -12.28 15.84
CA VAL A 127 4.02 -13.07 16.90
C VAL A 127 3.06 -13.41 18.03
N LYS A 128 2.22 -12.47 18.46
CA LYS A 128 1.22 -12.73 19.51
C LYS A 128 0.20 -13.80 19.12
N ILE A 129 -0.12 -13.91 17.83
CA ILE A 129 -1.03 -14.94 17.32
C ILE A 129 -0.29 -16.28 17.17
N ILE A 130 0.89 -16.27 16.52
CA ILE A 130 1.64 -17.50 16.20
C ILE A 130 2.15 -18.19 17.45
N TYR A 131 2.63 -17.43 18.42
CA TYR A 131 3.28 -17.92 19.64
C TYR A 131 2.41 -17.70 20.89
N SER A 132 1.08 -17.73 20.75
CA SER A 132 0.17 -17.48 21.88
C SER A 132 0.40 -18.43 23.06
N GLU A 133 0.62 -19.72 22.79
CA GLU A 133 0.85 -20.73 23.83
C GLU A 133 2.20 -20.58 24.55
N GLU A 134 3.25 -20.19 23.82
CA GLU A 134 4.57 -19.93 24.40
C GLU A 134 4.59 -18.65 25.23
N LEU A 135 3.83 -17.65 24.79
CA LEU A 135 3.70 -16.38 25.51
C LEU A 135 3.05 -16.55 26.89
N GLU A 136 2.07 -17.45 27.02
CA GLU A 136 1.43 -17.77 28.31
C GLU A 136 2.41 -18.40 29.32
N LYS A 137 3.49 -19.04 28.85
CA LYS A 137 4.47 -19.75 29.65
C LYS A 137 5.76 -18.95 29.89
N THR A 138 5.88 -17.80 29.26
CA THR A 138 7.11 -16.99 29.27
C THR A 138 7.06 -15.93 30.35
N GLU A 139 8.06 -15.90 31.23
CA GLU A 139 8.18 -14.89 32.29
C GLU A 139 8.44 -13.47 31.74
N ASN A 140 9.16 -13.35 30.61
CA ASN A 140 9.48 -12.07 29.97
C ASN A 140 8.85 -11.99 28.55
N ALA A 141 7.53 -11.81 28.52
CA ALA A 141 6.77 -11.72 27.26
C ALA A 141 7.24 -10.59 26.33
N LYS A 142 7.74 -9.45 26.89
CA LYS A 142 8.15 -8.30 26.06
C LYS A 142 9.42 -8.59 25.25
N ASP A 143 10.43 -9.17 25.86
CA ASP A 143 11.68 -9.51 25.15
C ASP A 143 11.45 -10.65 24.17
N PHE A 144 10.64 -11.63 24.53
CA PHE A 144 10.24 -12.70 23.62
C PHE A 144 9.53 -12.15 22.36
N ILE A 145 8.54 -11.26 22.53
CA ILE A 145 7.82 -10.65 21.40
C ILE A 145 8.79 -9.87 20.52
N ARG A 146 9.69 -9.06 21.12
CA ARG A 146 10.66 -8.26 20.35
C ARG A 146 11.57 -9.14 19.49
N GLU A 147 12.19 -10.16 20.07
CA GLU A 147 13.10 -11.05 19.35
C GLU A 147 12.39 -11.78 18.20
N ARG A 148 11.21 -12.32 18.45
CA ARG A 148 10.42 -13.01 17.44
C ARG A 148 9.87 -12.08 16.37
N ALA A 149 9.54 -10.84 16.73
CA ALA A 149 9.08 -9.83 15.78
C ALA A 149 10.18 -9.39 14.82
N GLU A 150 11.41 -9.22 15.30
CA GLU A 150 12.58 -8.93 14.46
C GLU A 150 12.83 -10.08 13.45
N ALA A 151 12.80 -11.31 13.92
CA ALA A 151 12.94 -12.49 13.06
C ALA A 151 11.80 -12.61 12.03
N TYR A 152 10.56 -12.33 12.44
CA TYR A 152 9.40 -12.34 11.56
C TYR A 152 9.49 -11.24 10.49
N ASP A 153 9.85 -10.02 10.86
CA ASP A 153 10.03 -8.91 9.92
C ASP A 153 11.10 -9.23 8.87
N ALA A 154 12.24 -9.77 9.30
CA ALA A 154 13.31 -10.14 8.38
C ALA A 154 12.88 -11.26 7.39
N LEU A 155 12.15 -12.25 7.86
CA LEU A 155 11.76 -13.42 7.06
C LEU A 155 10.53 -13.19 6.21
N GLN A 156 9.52 -12.49 6.73
CA GLN A 156 8.20 -12.40 6.11
C GLN A 156 7.87 -11.02 5.55
N ASN A 157 8.27 -9.95 6.22
CA ASN A 157 7.88 -8.58 5.88
C ASN A 157 8.95 -7.79 5.13
N SER A 158 10.13 -8.35 4.89
CA SER A 158 11.18 -7.65 4.16
C SER A 158 10.81 -7.44 2.67
N PRO A 159 11.30 -6.39 2.02
CA PRO A 159 11.07 -6.17 0.61
C PRO A 159 11.69 -7.26 -0.26
N GLU A 160 12.79 -7.90 0.19
CA GLU A 160 13.41 -9.06 -0.45
C GLU A 160 12.46 -10.26 -0.46
N SER A 161 11.79 -10.53 0.66
CA SER A 161 10.79 -11.59 0.75
C SER A 161 9.62 -11.35 -0.20
N ALA A 162 9.15 -10.10 -0.31
CA ALA A 162 8.11 -9.71 -1.24
C ALA A 162 8.56 -9.83 -2.71
N ALA A 163 9.80 -9.46 -3.02
CA ALA A 163 10.39 -9.59 -4.35
C ALA A 163 10.56 -11.07 -4.76
N THR A 164 11.02 -11.91 -3.87
CA THR A 164 11.15 -13.37 -4.12
C THR A 164 9.80 -14.01 -4.46
N ARG A 165 8.71 -13.50 -3.89
CA ARG A 165 7.33 -13.95 -4.16
C ARG A 165 6.72 -13.31 -5.42
N GLY A 166 7.42 -12.40 -6.09
CA GLY A 166 6.95 -11.71 -7.29
C GLY A 166 5.99 -10.54 -7.01
N TYR A 167 5.91 -10.05 -5.78
CA TYR A 167 5.04 -8.92 -5.43
C TYR A 167 5.69 -7.56 -5.68
N VAL A 168 7.01 -7.53 -5.81
CA VAL A 168 7.83 -6.33 -6.07
C VAL A 168 8.78 -6.61 -7.23
N ASP A 169 8.79 -5.74 -8.23
CA ASP A 169 9.65 -5.87 -9.41
C ASP A 169 11.07 -5.34 -9.16
N GLY A 170 11.24 -4.48 -8.16
CA GLY A 170 12.56 -3.97 -7.82
C GLY A 170 12.60 -3.24 -6.47
N ILE A 171 13.71 -3.46 -5.75
CA ILE A 171 14.02 -2.75 -4.51
C ILE A 171 14.90 -1.56 -4.86
N ILE A 172 14.54 -0.37 -4.40
CA ILE A 172 15.18 0.89 -4.77
C ILE A 172 15.52 1.73 -3.55
N LEU A 173 16.62 2.47 -3.64
CA LEU A 173 16.92 3.50 -2.64
C LEU A 173 15.94 4.68 -2.78
N PRO A 174 15.55 5.34 -1.67
CA PRO A 174 14.66 6.51 -1.70
C PRO A 174 15.12 7.59 -2.70
N ALA A 175 16.41 7.89 -2.76
CA ALA A 175 17.00 8.87 -3.67
C ALA A 175 16.84 8.50 -5.17
N ALA A 176 16.68 7.22 -5.49
CA ALA A 176 16.49 6.74 -6.85
C ALA A 176 15.04 6.78 -7.33
N THR A 177 14.07 7.03 -6.44
CA THR A 177 12.64 6.92 -6.70
C THR A 177 12.22 7.72 -7.93
N ARG A 178 12.57 9.02 -8.00
CA ARG A 178 12.18 9.88 -9.11
C ARG A 178 12.68 9.33 -10.45
N LYS A 179 13.95 8.94 -10.52
CA LYS A 179 14.57 8.40 -11.75
C LYS A 179 13.89 7.09 -12.19
N ARG A 180 13.61 6.20 -11.24
CA ARG A 180 12.95 4.92 -11.51
C ARG A 180 11.51 5.09 -11.98
N VAL A 181 10.76 5.98 -11.34
CA VAL A 181 9.37 6.27 -11.70
C VAL A 181 9.28 6.91 -13.11
N ILE A 182 10.18 7.85 -13.45
CA ILE A 182 10.23 8.41 -14.80
C ILE A 182 10.49 7.31 -15.83
N ALA A 183 11.52 6.49 -15.64
CA ALA A 183 11.86 5.40 -16.56
C ALA A 183 10.72 4.37 -16.67
N ALA A 184 10.00 4.10 -15.58
CA ALA A 184 8.83 3.21 -15.58
C ALA A 184 7.70 3.76 -16.46
N PHE A 185 7.35 5.03 -16.33
CA PHE A 185 6.33 5.64 -17.18
C PHE A 185 6.76 5.79 -18.64
N ASP A 186 8.03 6.05 -18.90
CA ASP A 186 8.57 6.06 -20.27
C ASP A 186 8.44 4.68 -20.92
N MET A 187 8.75 3.61 -20.18
CA MET A 187 8.59 2.23 -20.65
C MET A 187 7.12 1.88 -20.92
N LEU A 188 6.20 2.39 -20.09
CA LEU A 188 4.75 2.15 -20.19
C LEU A 188 4.03 3.13 -21.13
N ALA A 189 4.72 4.06 -21.77
CA ALA A 189 4.10 5.09 -22.63
C ALA A 189 3.31 4.50 -23.81
N THR A 190 3.70 3.32 -24.27
CA THR A 190 3.01 2.59 -25.35
C THR A 190 1.96 1.60 -24.87
N LYS A 191 1.72 1.51 -23.54
CA LYS A 191 0.68 0.63 -23.01
C LYS A 191 -0.66 0.91 -23.68
N ARG A 192 -1.28 -0.16 -24.18
CA ARG A 192 -2.66 -0.16 -24.70
C ARG A 192 -3.36 -1.35 -24.09
N GLU A 193 -4.36 -1.08 -23.33
CA GLU A 193 -5.20 -2.08 -22.66
C GLU A 193 -6.65 -1.76 -22.97
N THR A 194 -7.36 -2.73 -23.50
CA THR A 194 -8.81 -2.65 -23.70
C THR A 194 -9.47 -3.30 -22.51
N GLY A 195 -10.20 -2.52 -21.74
CA GLY A 195 -11.01 -3.05 -20.65
C GLY A 195 -12.07 -4.02 -21.15
N ILE A 196 -12.51 -4.93 -20.30
CA ILE A 196 -13.69 -5.78 -20.58
C ILE A 196 -14.92 -4.88 -20.55
N ASP A 197 -15.80 -5.01 -21.56
CA ASP A 197 -17.07 -4.32 -21.57
C ASP A 197 -17.89 -4.70 -20.35
N LYS A 198 -18.19 -3.71 -19.51
CA LYS A 198 -18.87 -3.90 -18.24
C LYS A 198 -20.25 -3.26 -18.29
N LYS A 199 -21.25 -3.99 -17.84
CA LYS A 199 -22.61 -3.46 -17.76
C LYS A 199 -22.77 -2.46 -16.62
N HIS A 200 -22.06 -2.70 -15.49
CA HIS A 200 -22.01 -1.81 -14.33
C HIS A 200 -20.72 -2.04 -13.54
N GLY A 201 -20.35 -1.09 -12.70
CA GLY A 201 -19.28 -1.21 -11.72
C GLY A 201 -19.80 -1.54 -10.33
N THR A 202 -18.97 -1.30 -9.31
CA THR A 202 -19.41 -1.27 -7.91
C THR A 202 -20.30 -0.05 -7.66
N LEU A 203 -21.45 -0.26 -7.06
CA LEU A 203 -22.42 0.78 -6.71
C LEU A 203 -22.11 1.45 -5.36
#